data_efa655b8aa907ebe719df6ec8529fe4c
#
_entry.id   efa655b8aa907ebe719df6ec8529fe4c
#
_cell.length_a   1.000
_cell.length_b   1.000
_cell.length_c   1.000
_cell.angle_alpha   90.00
_cell.angle_beta   90.00
_cell.angle_gamma   90.00
#
_symmetry.space_group_name_H-M   'P 1'
#
loop_
_entity.id
_entity.type
_entity.pdbx_description
1 polymer ?
#
loop_
_entity_poly.entity_id
_entity_poly.type
_entity_poly.pdbx_seq_one_letter_code
_entity_poly.pdbx_strand_id
1 'polypeptide(L)'
;LQESLYREQGYLCAYCERRIPVRDKMSTEDHRIEHWHCRDKYPDEVFSYGNLLMCCPGQIGGGESHCDVRKGNDIIEWSPLKKECTASIRYSSDGTILSSNARWDKELNEKLNLNHEILKRNREQTLRGVIEGIISKRGKHILWTQKDVKDQLEKWSNKRDDGNGHAVYYPFNGIVVYFLKKKLAMLSKKGV
;
A
#
# COMPACT_ATOMS: atom_id res chain seq x y z
N LEU A 1 11.51 -10.05 -15.81
CA LEU A 1 10.20 -9.43 -15.64
C LEU A 1 9.75 -9.44 -14.18
N GLN A 2 9.53 -10.60 -13.55
CA GLN A 2 9.05 -10.70 -12.17
C GLN A 2 9.96 -9.96 -11.19
N GLU A 3 11.26 -10.19 -11.25
CA GLU A 3 12.24 -9.56 -10.38
C GLU A 3 12.23 -8.03 -10.51
N SER A 4 12.05 -7.49 -11.72
CA SER A 4 11.95 -6.06 -11.96
C SER A 4 10.71 -5.48 -11.26
N LEU A 5 9.54 -6.10 -11.43
CA LEU A 5 8.30 -5.69 -10.76
C LEU A 5 8.43 -5.72 -9.23
N TYR A 6 9.04 -6.78 -8.67
CA TYR A 6 9.29 -6.88 -7.24
C TYR A 6 10.15 -5.72 -6.73
N ARG A 7 11.30 -5.50 -7.38
CA ARG A 7 12.22 -4.43 -6.99
C ARG A 7 11.60 -3.06 -7.10
N GLU A 8 10.87 -2.79 -8.18
CA GLU A 8 10.21 -1.50 -8.39
C GLU A 8 9.15 -1.25 -7.32
N GLN A 9 8.31 -2.25 -7.01
CA GLN A 9 7.26 -2.16 -6.00
C GLN A 9 7.76 -2.35 -4.56
N GLY A 10 9.07 -2.56 -4.35
CA GLY A 10 9.64 -2.78 -3.01
C GLY A 10 9.03 -3.98 -2.31
N TYR A 11 8.72 -5.03 -3.08
CA TYR A 11 8.13 -6.29 -2.61
C TYR A 11 6.77 -6.14 -1.92
N LEU A 12 5.97 -5.20 -2.38
CA LEU A 12 4.59 -5.00 -1.93
C LEU A 12 3.60 -5.28 -3.06
N CYS A 13 2.41 -5.74 -2.68
CA CYS A 13 1.28 -5.81 -3.59
C CYS A 13 0.91 -4.39 -4.07
N ALA A 14 0.79 -4.21 -5.39
CA ALA A 14 0.49 -2.91 -6.00
C ALA A 14 -0.82 -2.27 -5.50
N TYR A 15 -1.78 -3.08 -5.05
CA TYR A 15 -3.08 -2.61 -4.61
C TYR A 15 -3.18 -2.43 -3.09
N CYS A 16 -2.88 -3.46 -2.31
CA CYS A 16 -3.13 -3.43 -0.86
C CYS A 16 -1.89 -3.13 0.00
N GLU A 17 -0.70 -3.02 -0.61
CA GLU A 17 0.58 -2.79 0.08
C GLU A 17 0.98 -3.91 1.06
N ARG A 18 0.35 -5.09 0.97
CA ARG A 18 0.78 -6.26 1.73
C ARG A 18 2.15 -6.72 1.24
N ARG A 19 2.99 -7.20 2.16
CA ARG A 19 4.26 -7.85 1.82
C ARG A 19 4.02 -9.06 0.92
N ILE A 20 4.73 -9.12 -0.20
CA ILE A 20 4.92 -10.32 -0.98
C ILE A 20 6.24 -10.95 -0.49
N PRO A 21 6.26 -12.24 -0.11
CA PRO A 21 7.46 -12.87 0.42
C PRO A 21 8.64 -12.79 -0.56
N VAL A 22 9.83 -12.54 -0.02
CA VAL A 22 11.09 -12.66 -0.78
C VAL A 22 11.62 -14.07 -0.56
N ARG A 23 11.71 -14.88 -1.61
CA ARG A 23 12.19 -16.25 -1.55
C ARG A 23 13.07 -16.53 -2.75
N ASP A 24 14.06 -17.41 -2.58
CA ASP A 24 14.95 -17.85 -3.68
C ASP A 24 14.18 -18.56 -4.80
N LYS A 25 13.11 -19.26 -4.45
CA LYS A 25 12.15 -19.83 -5.39
C LYS A 25 10.75 -19.33 -5.06
N MET A 26 10.26 -18.43 -5.90
CA MET A 26 8.90 -17.90 -5.78
C MET A 26 7.91 -18.94 -6.30
N SER A 27 6.93 -19.27 -5.47
CA SER A 27 5.78 -20.05 -5.88
C SER A 27 4.68 -19.15 -6.43
N THR A 28 3.89 -19.66 -7.39
CA THR A 28 2.69 -18.96 -7.89
C THR A 28 1.62 -18.76 -6.79
N GLU A 29 1.76 -19.44 -5.66
CA GLU A 29 0.92 -19.28 -4.47
C GLU A 29 1.25 -18.01 -3.68
N ASP A 30 2.47 -17.46 -3.85
CA ASP A 30 2.93 -16.31 -3.09
C ASP A 30 2.56 -14.96 -3.75
N HIS A 31 2.31 -14.97 -5.06
CA HIS A 31 2.08 -13.76 -5.86
C HIS A 31 1.32 -14.03 -7.15
N ARG A 32 0.86 -12.95 -7.78
CA ARG A 32 0.24 -12.93 -9.11
C ARG A 32 0.80 -11.77 -9.92
N ILE A 33 0.95 -11.97 -11.24
CA ILE A 33 1.18 -10.87 -12.19
C ILE A 33 -0.19 -10.42 -12.66
N GLU A 34 -0.55 -9.22 -12.27
CA GLU A 34 -1.79 -8.55 -12.64
C GLU A 34 -1.61 -7.79 -13.94
N HIS A 35 -2.63 -7.85 -14.80
CA HIS A 35 -2.79 -6.96 -15.94
C HIS A 35 -3.79 -5.87 -15.55
N TRP A 36 -3.31 -4.64 -15.31
CA TRP A 36 -4.17 -3.53 -14.89
C TRP A 36 -5.31 -3.30 -15.89
N HIS A 37 -5.00 -3.20 -17.18
CA HIS A 37 -5.94 -3.42 -18.28
C HIS A 37 -6.05 -4.91 -18.56
N CYS A 38 -7.23 -5.49 -18.30
CA CYS A 38 -7.42 -6.95 -18.37
C CYS A 38 -7.20 -7.49 -19.79
N ARG A 39 -6.65 -8.68 -19.88
CA ARG A 39 -6.25 -9.32 -21.14
C ARG A 39 -7.41 -9.48 -22.13
N ASP A 40 -8.60 -9.76 -21.65
CA ASP A 40 -9.77 -10.02 -22.49
C ASP A 40 -10.22 -8.79 -23.27
N LYS A 41 -10.06 -7.60 -22.69
CA LYS A 41 -10.52 -6.33 -23.29
C LYS A 41 -9.39 -5.52 -23.93
N TYR A 42 -8.15 -5.82 -23.55
CA TYR A 42 -6.95 -5.11 -24.02
C TYR A 42 -5.86 -6.10 -24.47
N PRO A 43 -6.14 -6.94 -25.50
CA PRO A 43 -5.20 -7.98 -25.94
C PRO A 43 -3.86 -7.41 -26.42
N ASP A 44 -3.84 -6.20 -26.96
CA ASP A 44 -2.63 -5.53 -27.45
C ASP A 44 -1.71 -5.07 -26.32
N GLU A 45 -2.21 -5.00 -25.07
CA GLU A 45 -1.43 -4.57 -23.90
C GLU A 45 -0.93 -5.73 -23.03
N VAL A 46 -1.16 -6.98 -23.42
CA VAL A 46 -0.80 -8.17 -22.63
C VAL A 46 0.70 -8.24 -22.32
N PHE A 47 1.53 -7.81 -23.24
CA PHE A 47 2.99 -7.79 -23.08
C PHE A 47 3.54 -6.39 -22.76
N SER A 48 2.68 -5.41 -22.57
CA SER A 48 3.10 -4.06 -22.19
C SER A 48 3.58 -4.06 -20.72
N TYR A 49 4.85 -3.74 -20.48
CA TYR A 49 5.41 -3.67 -19.13
C TYR A 49 4.64 -2.70 -18.24
N GLY A 50 4.22 -1.55 -18.78
CA GLY A 50 3.45 -0.55 -18.06
C GLY A 50 2.04 -1.00 -17.65
N ASN A 51 1.57 -2.14 -18.18
CA ASN A 51 0.29 -2.75 -17.82
C ASN A 51 0.44 -3.85 -16.76
N LEU A 52 1.68 -4.19 -16.37
CA LEU A 52 1.94 -5.31 -15.45
C LEU A 52 2.22 -4.84 -14.04
N LEU A 53 1.59 -5.48 -13.08
CA LEU A 53 1.74 -5.21 -11.66
C LEU A 53 1.97 -6.52 -10.89
N MET A 54 2.75 -6.45 -9.82
CA MET A 54 2.89 -7.56 -8.90
C MET A 54 1.83 -7.44 -7.80
N CYS A 55 1.03 -8.48 -7.64
CA CYS A 55 -0.06 -8.54 -6.66
C CYS A 55 0.08 -9.74 -5.71
N CYS A 56 -0.51 -9.63 -4.54
CA CYS A 56 -0.65 -10.73 -3.60
C CYS A 56 -1.65 -11.78 -4.13
N PRO A 57 -1.73 -12.98 -3.53
CA PRO A 57 -2.67 -14.02 -3.96
C PRO A 57 -4.15 -13.64 -3.91
N GLY A 58 -4.50 -12.50 -3.31
CA GLY A 58 -5.87 -11.97 -3.32
C GLY A 58 -6.88 -12.69 -2.45
N GLN A 59 -6.44 -13.69 -1.68
CA GLN A 59 -7.27 -14.40 -0.69
C GLN A 59 -6.46 -14.61 0.59
N ILE A 60 -7.13 -14.51 1.73
CA ILE A 60 -6.54 -14.74 3.05
C ILE A 60 -7.53 -15.57 3.85
N GLY A 61 -7.14 -16.81 4.21
CA GLY A 61 -7.92 -17.63 5.12
C GLY A 61 -9.27 -18.11 4.60
N GLY A 62 -9.46 -18.22 3.27
CA GLY A 62 -10.69 -18.73 2.68
C GLY A 62 -11.88 -17.76 2.64
N GLY A 63 -11.65 -16.50 2.98
CA GLY A 63 -12.68 -15.44 2.93
C GLY A 63 -12.87 -14.84 1.53
N GLU A 64 -13.57 -13.69 1.47
CA GLU A 64 -13.77 -12.94 0.23
C GLU A 64 -12.44 -12.53 -0.40
N SER A 65 -12.41 -12.52 -1.73
CA SER A 65 -11.24 -12.11 -2.49
C SER A 65 -11.05 -10.58 -2.47
N HIS A 66 -9.81 -10.16 -2.65
CA HIS A 66 -9.42 -8.75 -2.80
C HIS A 66 -8.33 -8.61 -3.88
N CYS A 67 -7.95 -7.38 -4.20
CA CYS A 67 -6.93 -7.04 -5.20
C CYS A 67 -7.24 -7.63 -6.59
N ASP A 68 -6.23 -8.19 -7.28
CA ASP A 68 -6.34 -8.80 -8.60
C ASP A 68 -7.45 -9.85 -8.69
N VAL A 69 -7.51 -10.77 -7.73
CA VAL A 69 -8.51 -11.85 -7.75
C VAL A 69 -9.94 -11.30 -7.68
N ARG A 70 -10.17 -10.26 -6.91
CA ARG A 70 -11.48 -9.60 -6.83
C ARG A 70 -11.78 -8.80 -8.09
N LYS A 71 -10.80 -8.10 -8.64
CA LYS A 71 -10.93 -7.31 -9.85
C LYS A 71 -11.27 -8.19 -11.07
N GLY A 72 -10.58 -9.32 -11.22
CA GLY A 72 -10.75 -10.19 -12.39
C GLY A 72 -10.65 -9.41 -13.71
N ASN A 73 -11.67 -9.50 -14.56
CA ASN A 73 -11.75 -8.82 -15.86
C ASN A 73 -12.45 -7.46 -15.79
N ASP A 74 -12.71 -6.93 -14.59
CA ASP A 74 -13.28 -5.60 -14.45
C ASP A 74 -12.31 -4.51 -14.92
N ILE A 75 -12.86 -3.50 -15.57
CA ILE A 75 -12.12 -2.28 -15.92
C ILE A 75 -12.16 -1.34 -14.74
N ILE A 76 -11.00 -0.82 -14.35
CA ILE A 76 -10.84 0.24 -13.36
C ILE A 76 -10.05 1.40 -13.98
N GLU A 77 -10.34 2.61 -13.56
CA GLU A 77 -9.59 3.81 -13.96
C GLU A 77 -8.51 4.17 -12.94
N TRP A 78 -8.75 3.82 -11.66
CA TRP A 78 -7.74 4.02 -10.63
C TRP A 78 -6.51 3.14 -10.90
N SER A 79 -5.34 3.74 -10.84
CA SER A 79 -4.08 3.02 -11.07
C SER A 79 -3.05 3.41 -10.00
N PRO A 80 -2.35 2.43 -9.41
CA PRO A 80 -1.26 2.72 -8.47
C PRO A 80 -0.06 3.39 -9.15
N LEU A 81 0.03 3.33 -10.48
CA LEU A 81 1.10 3.94 -11.28
C LEU A 81 0.84 5.42 -11.59
N LYS A 82 -0.39 5.90 -11.44
CA LYS A 82 -0.77 7.29 -11.74
C LYS A 82 -0.70 8.14 -10.47
N LYS A 83 0.11 9.21 -10.54
CA LYS A 83 0.34 10.11 -9.40
C LYS A 83 -0.96 10.76 -8.89
N GLU A 84 -1.85 11.16 -9.77
CA GLU A 84 -3.17 11.72 -9.42
C GLU A 84 -4.04 10.71 -8.67
N CYS A 85 -4.01 9.43 -9.07
CA CYS A 85 -4.74 8.36 -8.40
C CYS A 85 -4.21 8.13 -6.98
N THR A 86 -2.89 8.00 -6.82
CA THR A 86 -2.27 7.79 -5.51
C THR A 86 -2.40 9.02 -4.61
N ALA A 87 -2.36 10.24 -5.15
CA ALA A 87 -2.57 11.48 -4.40
C ALA A 87 -4.02 11.65 -3.92
N SER A 88 -4.99 10.97 -4.55
CA SER A 88 -6.39 11.00 -4.11
C SER A 88 -6.66 10.17 -2.86
N ILE A 89 -5.76 9.25 -2.51
CA ILE A 89 -5.94 8.31 -1.40
C ILE A 89 -5.99 9.02 -0.06
N ARG A 90 -6.92 8.57 0.78
CA ARG A 90 -7.13 9.00 2.16
C ARG A 90 -7.26 7.75 3.04
N TYR A 91 -6.90 7.87 4.29
CA TYR A 91 -7.05 6.81 5.27
C TYR A 91 -7.76 7.30 6.52
N SER A 92 -8.59 6.45 7.10
CA SER A 92 -9.11 6.62 8.45
C SER A 92 -8.25 5.84 9.47
N SER A 93 -8.34 6.21 10.74
CA SER A 93 -7.53 5.59 11.81
C SER A 93 -7.85 4.10 12.05
N ASP A 94 -9.03 3.65 11.64
CA ASP A 94 -9.46 2.24 11.68
C ASP A 94 -8.91 1.40 10.50
N GLY A 95 -8.02 1.97 9.69
CA GLY A 95 -7.45 1.31 8.53
C GLY A 95 -8.29 1.38 7.25
N THR A 96 -9.43 2.05 7.25
CA THR A 96 -10.23 2.24 6.04
C THR A 96 -9.45 3.08 5.01
N ILE A 97 -9.42 2.63 3.75
CA ILE A 97 -8.90 3.37 2.61
C ILE A 97 -10.05 4.00 1.83
N LEU A 98 -9.85 5.23 1.39
CA LEU A 98 -10.82 6.04 0.67
C LEU A 98 -10.12 6.78 -0.46
N SER A 99 -10.88 7.23 -1.45
CA SER A 99 -10.40 8.22 -2.44
C SER A 99 -11.21 9.50 -2.35
N SER A 100 -10.56 10.64 -2.58
CA SER A 100 -11.27 11.92 -2.75
C SER A 100 -12.04 12.02 -4.07
N ASN A 101 -11.81 11.11 -5.00
CA ASN A 101 -12.58 10.95 -6.23
C ASN A 101 -13.61 9.82 -6.02
N ALA A 102 -14.89 10.14 -6.10
CA ALA A 102 -15.98 9.21 -5.80
C ALA A 102 -16.00 7.96 -6.70
N ARG A 103 -15.61 8.07 -7.96
CA ARG A 103 -15.51 6.93 -8.88
C ARG A 103 -14.38 5.99 -8.45
N TRP A 104 -13.20 6.54 -8.19
CA TRP A 104 -12.06 5.76 -7.72
C TRP A 104 -12.30 5.15 -6.34
N ASP A 105 -13.01 5.87 -5.46
CA ASP A 105 -13.42 5.33 -4.16
C ASP A 105 -14.27 4.07 -4.32
N LYS A 106 -15.23 4.10 -5.23
CA LYS A 106 -16.05 2.94 -5.56
C LYS A 106 -15.23 1.79 -6.14
N GLU A 107 -14.25 2.07 -7.02
CA GLU A 107 -13.37 1.05 -7.57
C GLU A 107 -12.49 0.38 -6.51
N LEU A 108 -11.92 1.17 -5.59
CA LEU A 108 -11.13 0.65 -4.46
C LEU A 108 -11.95 -0.29 -3.56
N ASN A 109 -13.23 0.03 -3.34
CA ASN A 109 -14.10 -0.69 -2.42
C ASN A 109 -14.80 -1.89 -3.09
N GLU A 110 -15.42 -1.70 -4.25
CA GLU A 110 -16.25 -2.72 -4.87
C GLU A 110 -15.48 -3.64 -5.81
N LYS A 111 -14.53 -3.06 -6.59
CA LYS A 111 -13.76 -3.81 -7.59
C LYS A 111 -12.50 -4.45 -7.02
N LEU A 112 -11.82 -3.77 -6.14
CA LEU A 112 -10.59 -4.25 -5.53
C LEU A 112 -10.78 -4.78 -4.10
N ASN A 113 -11.92 -4.47 -3.45
CA ASN A 113 -12.23 -4.84 -2.07
C ASN A 113 -11.08 -4.50 -1.09
N LEU A 114 -10.52 -3.29 -1.21
CA LEU A 114 -9.39 -2.89 -0.37
C LEU A 114 -9.79 -2.57 1.07
N ASN A 115 -11.10 -2.47 1.36
CA ASN A 115 -11.63 -2.38 2.73
C ASN A 115 -12.06 -3.73 3.31
N HIS A 116 -11.58 -4.85 2.72
CA HIS A 116 -11.67 -6.15 3.33
C HIS A 116 -11.15 -6.11 4.78
N GLU A 117 -11.85 -6.74 5.73
CA GLU A 117 -11.60 -6.64 7.19
C GLU A 117 -10.15 -6.91 7.57
N ILE A 118 -9.52 -7.93 6.99
CA ILE A 118 -8.12 -8.25 7.22
C ILE A 118 -7.18 -7.12 6.78
N LEU A 119 -7.46 -6.48 5.63
CA LEU A 119 -6.64 -5.39 5.13
C LEU A 119 -6.79 -4.12 5.99
N LYS A 120 -8.01 -3.81 6.41
CA LYS A 120 -8.27 -2.72 7.36
C LYS A 120 -7.53 -2.94 8.67
N ARG A 121 -7.69 -4.11 9.27
CA ARG A 121 -7.03 -4.49 10.52
C ARG A 121 -5.51 -4.39 10.44
N ASN A 122 -4.92 -4.87 9.35
CA ASN A 122 -3.47 -4.82 9.16
C ASN A 122 -2.98 -3.38 9.02
N ARG A 123 -3.68 -2.51 8.30
CA ARG A 123 -3.36 -1.09 8.20
C ARG A 123 -3.48 -0.39 9.55
N GLU A 124 -4.57 -0.64 10.28
CA GLU A 124 -4.78 -0.11 11.62
C GLU A 124 -3.65 -0.52 12.58
N GLN A 125 -3.30 -1.81 12.62
CA GLN A 125 -2.24 -2.32 13.48
C GLN A 125 -0.87 -1.73 13.11
N THR A 126 -0.59 -1.57 11.82
CA THR A 126 0.65 -0.94 11.36
C THR A 126 0.73 0.52 11.83
N LEU A 127 -0.34 1.30 11.66
CA LEU A 127 -0.38 2.68 12.13
C LEU A 127 -0.23 2.77 13.65
N ARG A 128 -0.96 1.92 14.40
CA ARG A 128 -0.89 1.86 15.86
C ARG A 128 0.52 1.56 16.35
N GLY A 129 1.18 0.56 15.77
CA GLY A 129 2.56 0.21 16.16
C GLY A 129 3.55 1.37 15.95
N VAL A 130 3.38 2.19 14.91
CA VAL A 130 4.20 3.40 14.71
C VAL A 130 3.92 4.44 15.78
N ILE A 131 2.65 4.71 16.06
CA ILE A 131 2.23 5.68 17.09
C ILE A 131 2.77 5.27 18.47
N GLU A 132 2.57 4.02 18.85
CA GLU A 132 3.05 3.46 20.13
C GLU A 132 4.58 3.48 20.22
N GLY A 133 5.29 3.19 19.12
CA GLY A 133 6.74 3.25 19.06
C GLY A 133 7.30 4.67 19.27
N ILE A 134 6.60 5.70 18.81
CA ILE A 134 6.98 7.10 19.06
C ILE A 134 6.69 7.47 20.54
N ILE A 135 5.52 7.09 21.04
CA ILE A 135 5.11 7.34 22.43
C ILE A 135 6.05 6.66 23.42
N SER A 136 6.44 5.41 23.18
CA SER A 136 7.32 4.65 24.07
C SER A 136 8.72 5.25 24.18
N LYS A 137 9.23 5.84 23.10
CA LYS A 137 10.55 6.50 23.10
C LYS A 137 10.56 7.83 23.86
N ARG A 138 9.44 8.54 23.89
CA ARG A 138 9.36 9.89 24.45
C ARG A 138 8.56 10.01 25.75
N GLY A 139 7.75 9.00 26.09
CA GLY A 139 6.78 9.07 27.19
C GLY A 139 5.41 9.61 26.75
N LYS A 140 4.35 9.18 27.43
CA LYS A 140 2.95 9.45 27.07
C LYS A 140 2.56 10.94 27.02
N HIS A 141 3.28 11.79 27.72
CA HIS A 141 2.96 13.22 27.90
C HIS A 141 3.82 14.17 27.07
N ILE A 142 4.77 13.64 26.28
CA ILE A 142 5.68 14.47 25.49
C ILE A 142 5.09 14.64 24.08
N LEU A 143 4.89 15.88 23.68
CA LEU A 143 4.41 16.21 22.34
C LEU A 143 5.43 15.79 21.27
N TRP A 144 4.93 15.25 20.16
CA TRP A 144 5.76 14.96 18.99
C TRP A 144 6.32 16.24 18.40
N THR A 145 7.60 16.27 18.14
CA THR A 145 8.22 17.41 17.44
C THR A 145 8.13 17.21 15.92
N GLN A 146 8.30 18.29 15.19
CA GLN A 146 8.42 18.20 13.72
C GLN A 146 9.56 17.27 13.30
N LYS A 147 10.67 17.26 14.06
CA LYS A 147 11.82 16.38 13.79
C LYS A 147 11.42 14.92 13.88
N ASP A 148 10.73 14.50 14.95
CA ASP A 148 10.28 13.11 15.09
C ASP A 148 9.41 12.64 13.94
N VAL A 149 8.48 13.52 13.53
CA VAL A 149 7.56 13.21 12.43
C VAL A 149 8.32 13.13 11.10
N LYS A 150 9.28 14.02 10.85
CA LYS A 150 10.12 14.00 9.65
C LYS A 150 10.98 12.74 9.58
N ASP A 151 11.65 12.38 10.68
CA ASP A 151 12.49 11.18 10.75
C ASP A 151 11.65 9.89 10.47
N GLN A 152 10.44 9.81 11.03
CA GLN A 152 9.53 8.71 10.74
C GLN A 152 9.00 8.75 9.29
N LEU A 153 8.68 9.93 8.79
CA LEU A 153 8.21 10.08 7.41
C LEU A 153 9.28 9.63 6.41
N GLU A 154 10.53 10.02 6.61
CA GLU A 154 11.66 9.55 5.82
C GLU A 154 11.79 8.03 5.85
N LYS A 155 11.78 7.45 7.07
CA LYS A 155 11.85 6.00 7.27
C LYS A 155 10.76 5.24 6.52
N TRP A 156 9.51 5.72 6.57
CA TRP A 156 8.36 5.02 6.01
C TRP A 156 8.12 5.30 4.53
N SER A 157 8.68 6.39 3.99
CA SER A 157 8.58 6.74 2.58
C SER A 157 9.65 6.09 1.71
N ASN A 158 10.76 5.63 2.30
CA ASN A 158 11.90 5.08 1.58
C ASN A 158 12.01 3.57 1.72
N LYS A 159 12.62 2.94 0.73
CA LYS A 159 13.02 1.53 0.83
C LYS A 159 14.14 1.38 1.84
N ARG A 160 14.17 0.25 2.53
CA ARG A 160 15.22 -0.16 3.45
C ARG A 160 15.82 -1.49 3.00
N ASP A 161 17.04 -1.78 3.38
CA ASP A 161 17.61 -3.12 3.26
C ASP A 161 16.86 -4.08 4.21
N ASP A 162 16.50 -5.27 3.72
CA ASP A 162 15.86 -6.32 4.53
C ASP A 162 16.84 -7.21 5.28
N GLY A 163 18.15 -6.97 5.13
CA GLY A 163 19.24 -7.77 5.67
C GLY A 163 19.74 -8.88 4.72
N ASN A 164 19.08 -9.05 3.56
CA ASN A 164 19.44 -10.01 2.52
C ASN A 164 19.80 -9.33 1.20
N GLY A 165 20.02 -8.01 1.22
CA GLY A 165 20.37 -7.21 0.05
C GLY A 165 19.20 -6.78 -0.82
N HIS A 166 17.94 -6.90 -0.33
CA HIS A 166 16.78 -6.41 -1.05
C HIS A 166 16.32 -5.06 -0.51
N ALA A 167 16.08 -4.12 -1.43
CA ALA A 167 15.51 -2.82 -1.10
C ALA A 167 13.97 -2.91 -1.02
N VAL A 168 13.43 -2.96 0.19
CA VAL A 168 12.02 -3.22 0.47
C VAL A 168 11.31 -2.05 1.16
N TYR A 169 10.05 -1.79 0.82
CA TYR A 169 9.20 -0.89 1.61
C TYR A 169 8.66 -1.59 2.87
N TYR A 170 8.26 -0.83 3.87
CA TYR A 170 7.44 -1.36 4.96
C TYR A 170 6.04 -1.71 4.43
N PRO A 171 5.46 -2.87 4.81
CA PRO A 171 4.09 -3.18 4.40
C PRO A 171 3.11 -2.16 4.97
N PHE A 172 2.06 -1.87 4.20
CA PHE A 172 1.05 -0.86 4.54
C PHE A 172 1.62 0.53 4.86
N ASN A 173 2.71 0.91 4.19
CA ASN A 173 3.37 2.20 4.43
C ASN A 173 2.49 3.40 4.06
N GLY A 174 1.57 3.26 3.11
CA GLY A 174 0.70 4.34 2.65
C GLY A 174 -0.11 4.99 3.77
N ILE A 175 -0.73 4.20 4.67
CA ILE A 175 -1.48 4.76 5.80
C ILE A 175 -0.57 5.52 6.76
N VAL A 176 0.63 5.01 7.04
CA VAL A 176 1.59 5.65 7.94
C VAL A 176 2.07 6.98 7.36
N VAL A 177 2.48 6.97 6.09
CA VAL A 177 2.93 8.18 5.37
C VAL A 177 1.82 9.23 5.32
N TYR A 178 0.58 8.82 5.07
CA TYR A 178 -0.58 9.73 5.06
C TYR A 178 -0.76 10.41 6.42
N PHE A 179 -0.79 9.66 7.52
CA PHE A 179 -0.96 10.21 8.85
C PHE A 179 0.22 11.08 9.30
N LEU A 180 1.45 10.68 8.98
CA LEU A 180 2.64 11.47 9.30
C LEU A 180 2.66 12.80 8.54
N LYS A 181 2.30 12.81 7.24
CA LYS A 181 2.17 14.05 6.46
C LYS A 181 1.11 14.99 7.06
N LYS A 182 -0.05 14.44 7.44
CA LYS A 182 -1.12 15.20 8.09
C LYS A 182 -0.66 15.76 9.44
N LYS A 183 0.05 14.97 10.25
CA LYS A 183 0.60 15.40 11.53
C LYS A 183 1.64 16.50 11.36
N LEU A 184 2.55 16.36 10.40
CA LEU A 184 3.56 17.37 10.10
C LEU A 184 2.92 18.71 9.70
N ALA A 185 1.92 18.68 8.83
CA ALA A 185 1.19 19.89 8.44
C ALA A 185 0.50 20.59 9.62
N MET A 186 -0.03 19.82 10.57
CA MET A 186 -0.63 20.37 11.79
C MET A 186 0.42 21.03 12.71
N LEU A 187 1.59 20.39 12.88
CA LEU A 187 2.68 20.94 13.71
C LEU A 187 3.26 22.22 13.10
N SER A 188 3.45 22.25 11.77
CA SER A 188 3.95 23.43 11.06
C SER A 188 3.03 24.65 11.21
N LYS A 189 1.70 24.45 11.27
CA LYS A 189 0.74 25.53 11.52
C LYS A 189 0.75 26.07 12.96
N LYS A 190 1.20 25.25 13.91
CA LYS A 190 1.27 25.63 15.34
C LYS A 190 2.60 26.26 15.74
N GLY A 191 3.58 26.35 14.84
CA GLY A 191 4.90 26.91 15.13
C GLY A 191 5.75 26.07 16.09
N VAL A 192 5.43 24.77 16.24
CA VAL A 192 6.08 23.82 17.16
C VAL A 192 6.92 22.82 16.39
#